data_2a493a9b5b62e49ded9664c252efc8fe
#
_entry.id   2a493a9b5b62e49ded9664c252efc8fe
#
_cell.length_a   1.000
_cell.length_b   1.000
_cell.length_c   1.000
_cell.angle_alpha   90.00
_cell.angle_beta   90.00
_cell.angle_gamma   90.00
#
_symmetry.space_group_name_H-M   'P 1'
#
loop_
_entity.id
_entity.type
_entity.pdbx_description
1 polymer ?
#
loop_
_entity_poly.entity_id
_entity_poly.type
_entity_poly.pdbx_seq_one_letter_code
_entity_poly.pdbx_strand_id
1 'polypeptide(L)'
;MRVDIHQHLFTEPVLTVLARRETAPRLVRRDRRWELEIAGEPASPVDPAERAVGRRIRELHADGIDRAVLCPSLPLGVEALPPDEARALLRAYHQGVDELPRRFATWASVPTGDPDPAAVAAPLDRGAVGLAVPARAIVDPATRDAFGPALELLARRDAPLMVHPGPADAGPDMPAWWPAMTSYVAQMNAAWHAFVGFTRPQHPRLRVVFALLAGGAPFHLERLAARGGPVQRAHDPLLFYDTSSYGQRAIDTAARFVGVDQLVHGSDRPMAEPPAWAQDDAF
;
A
#
# COMPACT_ATOMS: atom_id res chain seq x y z
N MET A 1 7.20 0.03 21.62
CA MET A 1 7.01 0.92 20.46
C MET A 1 5.83 0.40 19.67
N ARG A 2 4.80 1.24 19.51
CA ARG A 2 3.63 0.94 18.66
C ARG A 2 3.84 1.59 17.29
N VAL A 3 3.65 0.82 16.24
CA VAL A 3 3.91 1.27 14.86
C VAL A 3 2.65 1.11 14.03
N ASP A 4 2.28 2.17 13.33
CA ASP A 4 1.30 2.12 12.25
C ASP A 4 2.08 1.95 10.94
N ILE A 5 1.92 0.80 10.29
CA ILE A 5 2.73 0.45 9.11
C ILE A 5 2.19 1.02 7.80
N HIS A 6 0.99 1.62 7.83
CA HIS A 6 0.30 2.04 6.62
C HIS A 6 -0.43 3.37 6.81
N GLN A 7 0.21 4.45 6.40
CA GLN A 7 -0.40 5.77 6.28
C GLN A 7 0.02 6.43 4.97
N HIS A 8 -0.74 7.43 4.53
CA HIS A 8 -0.43 8.25 3.38
C HIS A 8 -0.24 9.71 3.79
N LEU A 9 0.71 10.38 3.19
CA LEU A 9 0.93 11.81 3.37
C LEU A 9 1.46 12.42 2.08
N PHE A 10 0.71 13.31 1.48
CA PHE A 10 1.17 14.10 0.34
C PHE A 10 2.01 15.27 0.84
N THR A 11 3.33 15.11 0.76
CA THR A 11 4.28 16.15 1.13
C THR A 11 4.33 17.26 0.07
N GLU A 12 4.84 18.44 0.44
CA GLU A 12 4.89 19.58 -0.48
C GLU A 12 5.67 19.29 -1.79
N PRO A 13 6.80 18.56 -1.80
CA PRO A 13 7.45 18.16 -3.03
C PRO A 13 6.56 17.37 -3.98
N VAL A 14 5.80 16.40 -3.46
CA VAL A 14 4.86 15.58 -4.27
C VAL A 14 3.75 16.45 -4.85
N LEU A 15 3.13 17.29 -4.03
CA LEU A 15 2.05 18.18 -4.47
C LEU A 15 2.51 19.17 -5.53
N THR A 16 3.72 19.70 -5.39
CA THR A 16 4.33 20.61 -6.37
C THR A 16 4.48 19.92 -7.74
N VAL A 17 4.92 18.67 -7.76
CA VAL A 17 5.04 17.92 -9.01
C VAL A 17 3.66 17.61 -9.60
N LEU A 18 2.71 17.12 -8.78
CA LEU A 18 1.35 16.82 -9.22
C LEU A 18 0.62 18.06 -9.78
N ALA A 19 0.82 19.24 -9.19
CA ALA A 19 0.20 20.49 -9.64
C ALA A 19 0.75 21.00 -10.97
N ARG A 20 1.90 20.54 -11.42
CA ARG A 20 2.52 20.90 -12.72
C ARG A 20 2.17 19.95 -13.85
N ARG A 21 1.50 18.84 -13.54
CA ARG A 21 1.14 17.83 -14.53
C ARG A 21 -0.11 18.23 -15.30
N GLU A 22 -0.12 17.92 -16.58
CA GLU A 22 -1.27 18.16 -17.48
C GLU A 22 -2.20 16.94 -17.58
N THR A 23 -1.66 15.75 -17.27
CA THR A 23 -2.39 14.46 -17.29
C THR A 23 -2.40 13.82 -15.90
N ALA A 24 -3.38 12.96 -15.63
CA ALA A 24 -3.46 12.20 -14.37
C ALA A 24 -2.22 11.28 -14.18
N PRO A 25 -1.77 11.07 -12.93
CA PRO A 25 -2.25 11.72 -11.72
C PRO A 25 -1.84 13.19 -11.68
N ARG A 26 -2.76 14.07 -11.30
CA ARG A 26 -2.49 15.49 -11.19
C ARG A 26 -3.32 16.16 -10.11
N LEU A 27 -2.84 17.29 -9.61
CA LEU A 27 -3.57 18.14 -8.69
C LEU A 27 -4.11 19.35 -9.45
N VAL A 28 -5.43 19.50 -9.45
CA VAL A 28 -6.13 20.60 -10.11
C VAL A 28 -6.87 21.48 -9.12
N ARG A 29 -7.11 22.73 -9.50
CA ARG A 29 -7.89 23.65 -8.68
C ARG A 29 -9.23 23.92 -9.34
N ARG A 30 -10.33 23.48 -8.68
CA ARG A 30 -11.71 23.73 -9.10
C ARG A 30 -12.46 24.46 -7.98
N ASP A 31 -13.19 25.48 -8.29
CA ASP A 31 -14.02 26.24 -7.34
C ASP A 31 -13.32 26.57 -6.01
N ARG A 32 -12.02 26.99 -6.09
CA ARG A 32 -11.14 27.29 -4.96
C ARG A 32 -10.71 26.10 -4.11
N ARG A 33 -11.07 24.86 -4.49
CA ARG A 33 -10.65 23.62 -3.82
C ARG A 33 -9.59 22.90 -4.66
N TRP A 34 -8.72 22.17 -3.99
CA TRP A 34 -7.81 21.27 -4.66
C TRP A 34 -8.45 19.89 -4.80
N GLU A 35 -8.32 19.33 -5.99
CA GLU A 35 -8.79 17.99 -6.31
C GLU A 35 -7.64 17.17 -6.92
N LEU A 36 -7.54 15.93 -6.47
CA LEU A 36 -6.63 14.95 -7.02
C LEU A 36 -7.37 14.17 -8.10
N GLU A 37 -6.89 14.26 -9.32
CA GLU A 37 -7.37 13.46 -10.44
C GLU A 37 -6.45 12.26 -10.64
N ILE A 38 -7.02 11.07 -10.57
CA ILE A 38 -6.38 9.78 -10.80
C ILE A 38 -7.02 9.16 -12.04
N ALA A 39 -6.23 8.53 -12.90
CA ALA A 39 -6.76 7.86 -14.09
C ALA A 39 -7.67 6.67 -13.67
N GLY A 40 -8.87 6.62 -14.24
CA GLY A 40 -9.82 5.53 -14.01
C GLY A 40 -10.61 5.63 -12.70
N GLU A 41 -10.45 6.70 -11.93
CA GLU A 41 -11.16 6.89 -10.66
C GLU A 41 -11.86 8.25 -10.58
N PRO A 42 -12.90 8.40 -9.74
CA PRO A 42 -13.49 9.69 -9.45
C PRO A 42 -12.47 10.64 -8.83
N ALA A 43 -12.50 11.92 -9.22
CA ALA A 43 -11.67 12.94 -8.60
C ALA A 43 -11.99 13.08 -7.11
N SER A 44 -10.98 13.24 -6.27
CA SER A 44 -11.12 13.34 -4.83
C SER A 44 -10.63 14.70 -4.31
N PRO A 45 -11.34 15.32 -3.34
CA PRO A 45 -10.89 16.56 -2.73
C PRO A 45 -9.61 16.32 -1.93
N VAL A 46 -8.71 17.31 -1.94
CA VAL A 46 -7.48 17.29 -1.14
C VAL A 46 -7.58 18.42 -0.11
N ASP A 47 -7.81 18.04 1.16
CA ASP A 47 -7.84 19.00 2.26
C ASP A 47 -6.41 19.44 2.64
N PRO A 48 -6.09 20.74 2.57
CA PRO A 48 -4.81 21.26 3.05
C PRO A 48 -4.50 20.94 4.52
N ALA A 49 -5.54 20.81 5.36
CA ALA A 49 -5.36 20.50 6.78
C ALA A 49 -4.89 19.05 7.02
N GLU A 50 -5.27 18.10 6.17
CA GLU A 50 -4.83 16.70 6.27
C GLU A 50 -3.35 16.51 5.94
N ARG A 51 -2.75 17.50 5.25
CA ARG A 51 -1.33 17.55 4.88
C ARG A 51 -0.45 18.11 5.98
N ALA A 52 -1.06 18.71 7.03
CA ALA A 52 -0.30 19.35 8.09
C ALA A 52 0.40 18.30 8.96
N VAL A 53 1.72 18.20 8.83
CA VAL A 53 2.58 17.30 9.63
C VAL A 53 2.28 17.42 11.13
N GLY A 54 2.06 18.64 11.62
CA GLY A 54 1.71 18.88 13.02
C GLY A 54 0.35 18.27 13.42
N ARG A 55 -0.64 18.25 12.52
CA ARG A 55 -1.92 17.56 12.76
C ARG A 55 -1.69 16.06 12.85
N ARG A 56 -0.97 15.48 11.90
CA ARG A 56 -0.67 14.05 11.89
C ARG A 56 0.10 13.61 13.14
N ILE A 57 1.03 14.42 13.63
CA ILE A 57 1.75 14.14 14.89
C ILE A 57 0.79 14.12 16.09
N ARG A 58 -0.19 15.02 16.14
CA ARG A 58 -1.20 15.02 17.22
C ARG A 58 -2.12 13.78 17.15
N GLU A 59 -2.52 13.38 15.94
CA GLU A 59 -3.30 12.16 15.70
C GLU A 59 -2.54 10.92 16.15
N LEU A 60 -1.28 10.74 15.76
CA LEU A 60 -0.42 9.65 16.24
C LEU A 60 -0.33 9.62 17.77
N HIS A 61 -0.19 10.77 18.41
CA HIS A 61 -0.12 10.86 19.86
C HIS A 61 -1.46 10.47 20.51
N ALA A 62 -2.58 10.92 19.96
CA ALA A 62 -3.91 10.59 20.46
C ALA A 62 -4.20 9.08 20.36
N ASP A 63 -3.73 8.44 19.30
CA ASP A 63 -3.87 6.98 19.08
C ASP A 63 -2.82 6.15 19.84
N GLY A 64 -1.90 6.79 20.54
CA GLY A 64 -0.80 6.13 21.24
C GLY A 64 0.20 5.44 20.30
N ILE A 65 0.34 5.95 19.08
CA ILE A 65 1.27 5.45 18.05
C ILE A 65 2.59 6.21 18.15
N ASP A 66 3.68 5.49 18.29
CA ASP A 66 5.02 6.06 18.40
C ASP A 66 5.61 6.43 17.04
N ARG A 67 5.31 5.64 16.02
CA ARG A 67 5.86 5.78 14.66
C ARG A 67 4.84 5.40 13.59
N ALA A 68 4.78 6.19 12.50
CA ALA A 68 4.04 5.85 11.30
C ALA A 68 4.99 5.55 10.14
N VAL A 69 4.64 4.56 9.32
CA VAL A 69 5.32 4.27 8.07
C VAL A 69 4.43 4.76 6.92
N LEU A 70 4.96 5.71 6.17
CA LEU A 70 4.25 6.29 5.03
C LEU A 70 4.39 5.37 3.82
N CYS A 71 3.26 5.05 3.21
CA CYS A 71 3.18 4.33 1.96
C CYS A 71 2.95 5.32 0.81
N PRO A 72 3.61 5.15 -0.35
CA PRO A 72 3.21 5.88 -1.54
C PRO A 72 1.76 5.49 -1.88
N SER A 73 0.98 6.46 -2.35
CA SER A 73 -0.38 6.17 -2.79
C SER A 73 -0.33 5.47 -4.16
N LEU A 74 -0.21 4.14 -4.16
CA LEU A 74 -0.05 3.34 -5.37
C LEU A 74 -1.24 3.40 -6.35
N PRO A 75 -2.49 3.67 -5.91
CA PRO A 75 -3.59 3.98 -6.82
C PRO A 75 -3.35 5.16 -7.76
N LEU A 76 -2.43 6.08 -7.41
CA LEU A 76 -1.98 7.14 -8.34
C LEU A 76 -1.37 6.58 -9.63
N GLY A 77 -0.89 5.34 -9.62
CA GLY A 77 -0.26 4.71 -10.78
C GLY A 77 1.09 5.32 -11.17
N VAL A 78 1.75 6.00 -10.25
CA VAL A 78 3.04 6.68 -10.49
C VAL A 78 4.06 5.72 -11.04
N GLU A 79 4.09 4.50 -10.54
CA GLU A 79 5.05 3.46 -10.89
C GLU A 79 4.90 2.97 -12.35
N ALA A 80 3.73 3.18 -12.96
CA ALA A 80 3.41 2.78 -14.34
C ALA A 80 3.52 3.94 -15.35
N LEU A 81 3.86 5.15 -14.90
CA LEU A 81 4.08 6.30 -15.76
C LEU A 81 5.33 6.11 -16.65
N PRO A 82 5.48 6.91 -17.71
CA PRO A 82 6.74 6.99 -18.44
C PRO A 82 7.92 7.16 -17.48
N PRO A 83 9.07 6.52 -17.73
CA PRO A 83 10.14 6.40 -16.73
C PRO A 83 10.62 7.72 -16.13
N ASP A 84 10.69 8.80 -16.91
CA ASP A 84 11.13 10.11 -16.40
C ASP A 84 10.10 10.76 -15.46
N GLU A 85 8.82 10.63 -15.79
CA GLU A 85 7.72 11.13 -14.98
C GLU A 85 7.60 10.34 -13.67
N ALA A 86 7.67 9.01 -13.75
CA ALA A 86 7.69 8.13 -12.58
C ALA A 86 8.85 8.50 -11.65
N ARG A 87 10.07 8.60 -12.20
CA ARG A 87 11.26 8.98 -11.42
C ARG A 87 11.14 10.36 -10.76
N ALA A 88 10.52 11.33 -11.44
CA ALA A 88 10.33 12.67 -10.88
C ALA A 88 9.40 12.64 -9.65
N LEU A 89 8.26 11.97 -9.75
CA LEU A 89 7.30 11.85 -8.64
C LEU A 89 7.84 11.00 -7.48
N LEU A 90 8.51 9.87 -7.77
CA LEU A 90 9.10 9.02 -6.74
C LEU A 90 10.26 9.70 -6.01
N ARG A 91 11.09 10.50 -6.71
CA ARG A 91 12.09 11.35 -6.06
C ARG A 91 11.45 12.38 -5.13
N ALA A 92 10.38 13.05 -5.59
CA ALA A 92 9.66 14.02 -4.78
C ALA A 92 9.02 13.36 -3.54
N TYR A 93 8.50 12.14 -3.68
CA TYR A 93 7.98 11.36 -2.57
C TYR A 93 9.07 11.05 -1.53
N HIS A 94 10.19 10.45 -1.96
CA HIS A 94 11.27 10.10 -1.04
C HIS A 94 11.86 11.35 -0.37
N GLN A 95 12.13 12.42 -1.15
CA GLN A 95 12.61 13.69 -0.60
C GLN A 95 11.65 14.23 0.47
N GLY A 96 10.36 14.28 0.16
CA GLY A 96 9.38 14.83 1.08
C GLY A 96 9.27 14.05 2.39
N VAL A 97 9.49 12.72 2.37
CA VAL A 97 9.52 11.92 3.60
C VAL A 97 10.84 12.08 4.35
N ASP A 98 11.97 12.17 3.67
CA ASP A 98 13.29 12.38 4.28
C ASP A 98 13.35 13.71 5.09
N GLU A 99 12.52 14.71 4.74
CA GLU A 99 12.37 15.99 5.44
C GLU A 99 11.48 15.92 6.69
N LEU A 100 10.77 14.81 6.92
CA LEU A 100 9.86 14.66 8.05
C LEU A 100 10.58 14.29 9.36
N PRO A 101 9.96 14.58 10.52
CA PRO A 101 10.47 14.12 11.81
C PRO A 101 10.66 12.60 11.88
N ARG A 102 11.63 12.13 12.67
CA ARG A 102 11.99 10.68 12.80
C ARG A 102 10.88 9.73 13.22
N ARG A 103 9.73 10.25 13.66
CA ARG A 103 8.57 9.40 13.93
C ARG A 103 7.84 8.96 12.65
N PHE A 104 8.21 9.51 11.51
CA PHE A 104 7.81 9.00 10.20
C PHE A 104 8.94 8.17 9.60
N ALA A 105 8.57 7.04 9.03
CA ALA A 105 9.39 6.21 8.18
C ALA A 105 8.69 6.07 6.82
N THR A 106 9.29 5.37 5.87
CA THR A 106 8.70 5.20 4.56
C THR A 106 8.87 3.78 4.03
N TRP A 107 7.89 3.34 3.28
CA TRP A 107 8.08 2.31 2.27
C TRP A 107 8.70 2.96 1.04
N ALA A 108 9.76 2.36 0.49
CA ALA A 108 10.28 2.76 -0.81
C ALA A 108 9.30 2.42 -1.93
N SER A 109 9.41 3.07 -3.06
CA SER A 109 8.75 2.67 -4.31
C SER A 109 9.68 2.91 -5.50
N VAL A 110 9.50 2.11 -6.54
CA VAL A 110 10.28 2.15 -7.78
C VAL A 110 9.37 1.98 -8.99
N PRO A 111 9.77 2.43 -10.19
CA PRO A 111 9.01 2.18 -11.42
C PRO A 111 8.80 0.68 -11.65
N THR A 112 7.59 0.28 -12.02
CA THR A 112 7.27 -1.14 -12.28
C THR A 112 7.80 -1.64 -13.61
N GLY A 113 8.04 -0.76 -14.57
CA GLY A 113 8.56 -1.12 -15.90
C GLY A 113 10.05 -1.45 -15.91
N ASP A 114 10.81 -1.00 -14.92
CA ASP A 114 12.26 -1.24 -14.78
C ASP A 114 12.64 -1.22 -13.29
N PRO A 115 12.37 -2.31 -12.55
CA PRO A 115 12.64 -2.40 -11.13
C PRO A 115 14.12 -2.66 -10.84
N ASP A 116 14.99 -1.69 -11.14
CA ASP A 116 16.43 -1.77 -10.87
C ASP A 116 16.68 -2.02 -9.37
N PRO A 117 17.39 -3.11 -8.99
CA PRO A 117 17.77 -3.37 -7.61
C PRO A 117 18.56 -2.23 -6.96
N ALA A 118 19.35 -1.46 -7.71
CA ALA A 118 20.04 -0.29 -7.17
C ALA A 118 19.08 0.83 -6.77
N ALA A 119 18.00 1.02 -7.54
CA ALA A 119 16.95 1.97 -7.20
C ALA A 119 16.15 1.55 -5.95
N VAL A 120 16.09 0.24 -5.65
CA VAL A 120 15.53 -0.28 -4.39
C VAL A 120 16.52 -0.13 -3.24
N ALA A 121 17.80 -0.42 -3.47
CA ALA A 121 18.85 -0.34 -2.45
C ALA A 121 19.00 1.07 -1.87
N ALA A 122 19.01 2.09 -2.71
CA ALA A 122 19.29 3.46 -2.30
C ALA A 122 18.30 4.02 -1.25
N PRO A 123 16.97 3.89 -1.38
CA PRO A 123 16.06 4.28 -0.30
C PRO A 123 16.20 3.42 0.95
N LEU A 124 16.47 2.12 0.84
CA LEU A 124 16.74 1.25 2.01
C LEU A 124 17.97 1.71 2.79
N ASP A 125 19.04 2.12 2.08
CA ASP A 125 20.26 2.65 2.69
C ASP A 125 20.01 3.99 3.44
N ARG A 126 18.97 4.74 3.05
CA ARG A 126 18.50 5.95 3.75
C ARG A 126 17.49 5.67 4.86
N GLY A 127 17.12 4.42 5.10
CA GLY A 127 16.24 4.04 6.22
C GLY A 127 14.79 3.76 5.85
N ALA A 128 14.46 3.58 4.56
CA ALA A 128 13.18 3.00 4.17
C ALA A 128 13.03 1.60 4.78
N VAL A 129 11.82 1.27 5.27
CA VAL A 129 11.58 0.02 5.99
C VAL A 129 11.51 -1.20 5.08
N GLY A 130 11.16 -1.01 3.83
CA GLY A 130 10.96 -2.03 2.80
C GLY A 130 10.53 -1.41 1.49
N LEU A 131 9.98 -2.21 0.59
CA LEU A 131 9.49 -1.79 -0.72
C LEU A 131 7.97 -1.96 -0.79
N ALA A 132 7.24 -0.95 -1.25
CA ALA A 132 5.83 -1.05 -1.61
C ALA A 132 5.68 -1.19 -3.13
N VAL A 133 4.82 -2.12 -3.55
CA VAL A 133 4.51 -2.38 -4.96
C VAL A 133 3.00 -2.48 -5.18
N PRO A 134 2.49 -2.06 -6.35
CA PRO A 134 1.08 -2.30 -6.68
C PRO A 134 0.83 -3.80 -6.89
N ALA A 135 -0.37 -4.26 -6.57
CA ALA A 135 -0.81 -5.65 -6.71
C ALA A 135 -0.49 -6.25 -8.07
N ARG A 136 -0.62 -5.44 -9.14
CA ARG A 136 -0.29 -5.84 -10.51
C ARG A 136 1.17 -6.32 -10.67
N ALA A 137 2.10 -5.75 -9.92
CA ALA A 137 3.51 -6.16 -9.97
C ALA A 137 3.72 -7.63 -9.56
N ILE A 138 2.80 -8.19 -8.80
CA ILE A 138 2.82 -9.59 -8.36
C ILE A 138 1.95 -10.48 -9.26
N VAL A 139 0.84 -9.95 -9.76
CA VAL A 139 -0.11 -10.72 -10.58
C VAL A 139 0.41 -10.93 -12.00
N ASP A 140 0.91 -9.88 -12.64
CA ASP A 140 1.43 -9.97 -14.01
C ASP A 140 2.75 -10.75 -14.07
N PRO A 141 2.83 -11.84 -14.84
CA PRO A 141 4.02 -12.70 -14.89
C PRO A 141 5.29 -11.98 -15.31
N ALA A 142 5.23 -11.14 -16.35
CA ALA A 142 6.40 -10.44 -16.86
C ALA A 142 6.92 -9.41 -15.85
N THR A 143 6.02 -8.65 -15.24
CA THR A 143 6.38 -7.67 -14.20
C THR A 143 6.94 -8.39 -12.96
N ARG A 144 6.30 -9.47 -12.52
CA ARG A 144 6.77 -10.28 -11.38
C ARG A 144 8.18 -10.82 -11.60
N ASP A 145 8.45 -11.35 -12.80
CA ASP A 145 9.78 -11.91 -13.14
C ASP A 145 10.84 -10.79 -13.18
N ALA A 146 10.49 -9.60 -13.69
CA ALA A 146 11.35 -8.42 -13.66
C ALA A 146 11.67 -7.95 -12.22
N PHE A 147 10.74 -8.10 -11.28
CA PHE A 147 10.98 -7.79 -9.86
C PHE A 147 11.86 -8.83 -9.14
N GLY A 148 12.09 -10.00 -9.69
CA GLY A 148 12.86 -11.08 -9.04
C GLY A 148 14.16 -10.62 -8.36
N PRO A 149 15.07 -9.90 -9.04
CA PRO A 149 16.31 -9.39 -8.44
C PRO A 149 16.08 -8.42 -7.28
N ALA A 150 15.04 -7.58 -7.34
CA ALA A 150 14.66 -6.66 -6.26
C ALA A 150 14.11 -7.42 -5.05
N LEU A 151 13.26 -8.44 -5.27
CA LEU A 151 12.72 -9.29 -4.20
C LEU A 151 13.83 -10.09 -3.51
N GLU A 152 14.82 -10.57 -4.26
CA GLU A 152 15.99 -11.23 -3.69
C GLU A 152 16.85 -10.28 -2.84
N LEU A 153 17.00 -9.01 -3.27
CA LEU A 153 17.66 -7.98 -2.48
C LEU A 153 16.93 -7.74 -1.16
N LEU A 154 15.60 -7.62 -1.18
CA LEU A 154 14.78 -7.46 0.03
C LEU A 154 14.98 -8.64 0.98
N ALA A 155 14.92 -9.88 0.48
CA ALA A 155 15.10 -11.08 1.28
C ALA A 155 16.50 -11.16 1.92
N ARG A 156 17.55 -10.74 1.20
CA ARG A 156 18.92 -10.68 1.76
C ARG A 156 19.09 -9.59 2.82
N ARG A 157 18.39 -8.49 2.70
CA ARG A 157 18.45 -7.36 3.65
C ARG A 157 17.47 -7.48 4.81
N ASP A 158 16.72 -8.58 4.87
CA ASP A 158 15.59 -8.75 5.81
C ASP A 158 14.59 -7.58 5.78
N ALA A 159 14.44 -6.96 4.60
CA ALA A 159 13.50 -5.87 4.35
C ALA A 159 12.19 -6.44 3.79
N PRO A 160 11.02 -6.04 4.31
CA PRO A 160 9.75 -6.58 3.84
C PRO A 160 9.30 -5.96 2.50
N LEU A 161 8.45 -6.72 1.80
CA LEU A 161 7.65 -6.24 0.68
C LEU A 161 6.26 -5.87 1.19
N MET A 162 5.73 -4.72 0.80
CA MET A 162 4.32 -4.38 0.96
C MET A 162 3.61 -4.46 -0.38
N VAL A 163 2.56 -5.25 -0.47
CA VAL A 163 1.66 -5.31 -1.64
C VAL A 163 0.43 -4.48 -1.34
N HIS A 164 0.12 -3.54 -2.20
CA HIS A 164 -0.94 -2.57 -2.02
C HIS A 164 -1.79 -2.48 -3.30
N PRO A 165 -3.08 -2.10 -3.25
CA PRO A 165 -3.83 -1.81 -4.46
C PRO A 165 -3.12 -0.82 -5.37
N GLY A 166 -3.19 -1.06 -6.66
CA GLY A 166 -2.75 -0.13 -7.70
C GLY A 166 -3.95 0.60 -8.32
N PRO A 167 -3.76 1.26 -9.48
CA PRO A 167 -4.83 1.96 -10.18
C PRO A 167 -6.05 1.07 -10.43
N ALA A 168 -7.23 1.66 -10.28
CA ALA A 168 -8.50 1.03 -10.64
C ALA A 168 -9.02 1.60 -11.96
N ASP A 169 -9.93 0.88 -12.59
CA ASP A 169 -10.69 1.34 -13.75
C ASP A 169 -12.18 1.29 -13.40
N ALA A 170 -12.61 2.24 -12.59
CA ALA A 170 -14.00 2.33 -12.14
C ALA A 170 -14.84 3.32 -12.94
N GLY A 171 -14.19 4.22 -13.70
CA GLY A 171 -14.83 5.32 -14.40
C GLY A 171 -15.13 6.52 -13.50
N PRO A 172 -15.23 7.73 -14.10
CA PRO A 172 -15.37 8.99 -13.35
C PRO A 172 -16.74 9.18 -12.69
N ASP A 173 -17.76 8.48 -13.17
CA ASP A 173 -19.16 8.64 -12.72
C ASP A 173 -19.53 7.69 -11.55
N MET A 174 -18.60 6.83 -11.13
CA MET A 174 -18.84 5.92 -10.01
C MET A 174 -18.71 6.64 -8.67
N PRO A 175 -19.43 6.19 -7.62
CA PRO A 175 -19.22 6.73 -6.27
C PRO A 175 -17.77 6.55 -5.82
N ALA A 176 -17.23 7.49 -5.06
CA ALA A 176 -15.83 7.48 -4.59
C ALA A 176 -15.44 6.19 -3.81
N TRP A 177 -16.39 5.56 -3.13
CA TRP A 177 -16.14 4.30 -2.41
C TRP A 177 -16.05 3.05 -3.33
N TRP A 178 -16.50 3.15 -4.59
CA TRP A 178 -16.64 1.99 -5.48
C TRP A 178 -15.29 1.32 -5.80
N PRO A 179 -14.23 2.03 -6.21
CA PRO A 179 -12.92 1.41 -6.47
C PRO A 179 -12.39 0.65 -5.26
N ALA A 180 -12.53 1.24 -4.07
CA ALA A 180 -12.04 0.65 -2.83
C ALA A 180 -12.72 -0.68 -2.47
N MET A 181 -14.01 -0.81 -2.79
CA MET A 181 -14.80 -2.01 -2.46
C MET A 181 -14.81 -3.06 -3.55
N THR A 182 -14.42 -2.73 -4.77
CA THR A 182 -14.44 -3.65 -5.92
C THR A 182 -13.03 -3.92 -6.43
N SER A 183 -12.45 -2.95 -7.14
CA SER A 183 -11.17 -3.13 -7.82
C SER A 183 -10.02 -3.43 -6.86
N TYR A 184 -9.91 -2.69 -5.75
CA TYR A 184 -8.81 -2.90 -4.79
C TYR A 184 -8.91 -4.25 -4.10
N VAL A 185 -10.11 -4.66 -3.69
CA VAL A 185 -10.33 -5.98 -3.10
C VAL A 185 -9.97 -7.10 -4.07
N ALA A 186 -10.41 -7.00 -5.33
CA ALA A 186 -10.11 -7.98 -6.37
C ALA A 186 -8.59 -8.03 -6.68
N GLN A 187 -7.92 -6.88 -6.78
CA GLN A 187 -6.49 -6.80 -7.00
C GLN A 187 -5.70 -7.48 -5.88
N MET A 188 -6.04 -7.20 -4.62
CA MET A 188 -5.34 -7.77 -3.46
C MET A 188 -5.58 -9.26 -3.34
N ASN A 189 -6.80 -9.73 -3.61
CA ASN A 189 -7.13 -11.16 -3.65
C ASN A 189 -6.28 -11.88 -4.72
N ALA A 190 -6.24 -11.34 -5.93
CA ALA A 190 -5.43 -11.91 -7.01
C ALA A 190 -3.93 -11.90 -6.69
N ALA A 191 -3.41 -10.81 -6.12
CA ALA A 191 -2.00 -10.68 -5.76
C ALA A 191 -1.57 -11.69 -4.68
N TRP A 192 -2.43 -11.94 -3.69
CA TRP A 192 -2.15 -12.95 -2.66
C TRP A 192 -2.05 -14.36 -3.26
N HIS A 193 -3.00 -14.75 -4.12
CA HIS A 193 -2.96 -16.05 -4.79
C HIS A 193 -1.75 -16.18 -5.72
N ALA A 194 -1.40 -15.13 -6.46
CA ALA A 194 -0.22 -15.11 -7.32
C ALA A 194 1.07 -15.22 -6.49
N PHE A 195 1.16 -14.50 -5.37
CA PHE A 195 2.31 -14.56 -4.48
C PHE A 195 2.50 -15.97 -3.89
N VAL A 196 1.47 -16.52 -3.29
CA VAL A 196 1.51 -17.87 -2.67
C VAL A 196 1.80 -18.94 -3.72
N GLY A 197 1.21 -18.82 -4.91
CA GLY A 197 1.37 -19.78 -5.99
C GLY A 197 2.73 -19.73 -6.67
N PHE A 198 3.23 -18.55 -6.95
CA PHE A 198 4.34 -18.35 -7.89
C PHE A 198 5.55 -17.63 -7.31
N THR A 199 5.36 -16.60 -6.46
CA THR A 199 6.46 -15.79 -5.92
C THR A 199 7.10 -16.45 -4.70
N ARG A 200 6.31 -16.98 -3.77
CA ARG A 200 6.81 -17.61 -2.54
C ARG A 200 7.78 -18.76 -2.78
N PRO A 201 7.59 -19.66 -3.76
CA PRO A 201 8.56 -20.72 -4.05
C PRO A 201 9.95 -20.21 -4.45
N GLN A 202 10.00 -19.06 -5.11
CA GLN A 202 11.26 -18.44 -5.56
C GLN A 202 11.93 -17.60 -4.47
N HIS A 203 11.13 -17.03 -3.56
CA HIS A 203 11.59 -16.14 -2.48
C HIS A 203 11.11 -16.63 -1.10
N PRO A 204 11.58 -17.80 -0.63
CA PRO A 204 11.04 -18.44 0.59
C PRO A 204 11.30 -17.66 1.88
N ARG A 205 12.28 -16.76 1.90
CA ARG A 205 12.65 -15.95 3.07
C ARG A 205 12.10 -14.53 3.05
N LEU A 206 11.40 -14.13 1.99
CA LEU A 206 10.87 -12.78 1.86
C LEU A 206 9.68 -12.59 2.81
N ARG A 207 9.76 -11.59 3.69
CA ARG A 207 8.60 -11.12 4.46
C ARG A 207 7.71 -10.28 3.56
N VAL A 208 6.40 -10.53 3.59
CA VAL A 208 5.45 -9.74 2.80
C VAL A 208 4.27 -9.31 3.66
N VAL A 209 3.83 -8.07 3.45
CA VAL A 209 2.61 -7.50 4.02
C VAL A 209 1.62 -7.27 2.89
N PHE A 210 0.40 -7.76 3.05
CA PHE A 210 -0.69 -7.49 2.14
C PHE A 210 -1.64 -6.46 2.74
N ALA A 211 -1.83 -5.33 2.08
CA ALA A 211 -2.85 -4.35 2.48
C ALA A 211 -4.27 -4.95 2.43
N LEU A 212 -5.22 -4.30 3.09
CA LEU A 212 -6.65 -4.65 3.06
C LEU A 212 -6.93 -6.13 3.40
N LEU A 213 -6.23 -6.71 4.40
CA LEU A 213 -6.35 -8.13 4.74
C LEU A 213 -6.25 -9.05 3.49
N ALA A 214 -5.39 -8.67 2.51
CA ALA A 214 -5.25 -9.35 1.22
C ALA A 214 -6.56 -9.46 0.42
N GLY A 215 -7.48 -8.49 0.56
CA GLY A 215 -8.79 -8.55 -0.10
C GLY A 215 -9.61 -9.78 0.32
N GLY A 216 -9.41 -10.29 1.52
CA GLY A 216 -10.10 -11.47 2.03
C GLY A 216 -9.63 -12.81 1.42
N ALA A 217 -8.51 -12.84 0.69
CA ALA A 217 -8.00 -14.06 0.07
C ALA A 217 -7.84 -15.25 1.05
N PRO A 218 -7.35 -15.06 2.30
CA PRO A 218 -7.26 -16.15 3.27
C PRO A 218 -8.59 -16.82 3.61
N PHE A 219 -9.73 -16.14 3.46
CA PHE A 219 -11.05 -16.73 3.68
C PHE A 219 -11.41 -17.81 2.65
N HIS A 220 -10.65 -17.92 1.57
CA HIS A 220 -10.83 -18.92 0.52
C HIS A 220 -9.91 -20.14 0.64
N LEU A 221 -9.24 -20.35 1.77
CA LEU A 221 -8.27 -21.46 1.96
C LEU A 221 -8.89 -22.84 1.72
N GLU A 222 -10.09 -23.09 2.25
CA GLU A 222 -10.80 -24.36 2.03
C GLU A 222 -11.16 -24.56 0.56
N ARG A 223 -11.61 -23.48 -0.09
CA ARG A 223 -11.88 -23.49 -1.53
C ARG A 223 -10.61 -23.70 -2.35
N LEU A 224 -9.50 -23.10 -1.95
CA LEU A 224 -8.18 -23.29 -2.57
C LEU A 224 -7.77 -24.77 -2.47
N ALA A 225 -7.90 -25.38 -1.30
CA ALA A 225 -7.64 -26.79 -1.06
C ALA A 225 -8.48 -27.68 -1.98
N ALA A 226 -9.80 -27.43 -2.02
CA ALA A 226 -10.74 -28.21 -2.84
C ALA A 226 -10.47 -28.11 -4.35
N ARG A 227 -9.69 -27.11 -4.79
CA ARG A 227 -9.27 -26.91 -6.18
C ARG A 227 -7.82 -27.34 -6.44
N GLY A 228 -7.16 -28.01 -5.49
CA GLY A 228 -5.78 -28.49 -5.63
C GLY A 228 -4.72 -27.39 -5.52
N GLY A 229 -5.06 -26.23 -4.97
CA GLY A 229 -4.13 -25.13 -4.78
C GLY A 229 -3.14 -25.33 -3.63
N PRO A 230 -2.07 -24.53 -3.55
CA PRO A 230 -0.93 -24.73 -2.64
C PRO A 230 -1.22 -24.23 -1.21
N VAL A 231 -2.19 -24.82 -0.51
CA VAL A 231 -2.65 -24.39 0.83
C VAL A 231 -1.52 -24.36 1.86
N GLN A 232 -0.59 -25.29 1.80
CA GLN A 232 0.55 -25.34 2.73
C GLN A 232 1.39 -24.08 2.70
N ARG A 233 1.47 -23.38 1.56
CA ARG A 233 2.19 -22.13 1.41
C ARG A 233 1.43 -20.92 1.96
N ALA A 234 0.14 -21.07 2.18
CA ALA A 234 -0.71 -20.03 2.76
C ALA A 234 -0.54 -19.93 4.30
N HIS A 235 -0.09 -21.01 4.95
CA HIS A 235 0.23 -21.06 6.38
C HIS A 235 1.72 -20.70 6.64
N ASP A 236 2.18 -19.61 6.05
CA ASP A 236 3.56 -19.17 6.12
C ASP A 236 3.69 -18.04 7.15
N PRO A 237 4.56 -18.17 8.16
CA PRO A 237 4.76 -17.15 9.20
C PRO A 237 5.36 -15.84 8.68
N LEU A 238 5.80 -15.79 7.43
CA LEU A 238 6.33 -14.59 6.79
C LEU A 238 5.28 -13.85 5.93
N LEU A 239 4.02 -14.30 5.96
CA LEU A 239 2.88 -13.60 5.38
C LEU A 239 2.19 -12.78 6.46
N PHE A 240 2.13 -11.47 6.26
CA PHE A 240 1.48 -10.53 7.16
C PHE A 240 0.31 -9.82 6.46
N TYR A 241 -0.66 -9.41 7.26
CA TYR A 241 -1.91 -8.82 6.78
C TYR A 241 -2.16 -7.51 7.51
N ASP A 242 -2.17 -6.43 6.75
CA ASP A 242 -2.49 -5.11 7.26
C ASP A 242 -3.99 -4.96 7.51
N THR A 243 -4.33 -4.45 8.68
CA THR A 243 -5.71 -4.32 9.15
C THR A 243 -6.39 -3.01 8.75
N SER A 244 -5.75 -2.22 7.89
CA SER A 244 -6.27 -0.92 7.46
C SER A 244 -7.70 -1.01 6.90
N SER A 245 -8.51 -0.03 7.25
CA SER A 245 -9.93 0.09 6.87
C SER A 245 -10.88 -0.95 7.46
N TYR A 246 -10.41 -1.82 8.37
CA TYR A 246 -11.24 -2.84 9.01
C TYR A 246 -11.47 -2.58 10.49
N GLY A 247 -12.69 -2.85 10.96
CA GLY A 247 -13.06 -2.82 12.37
C GLY A 247 -12.85 -4.17 13.06
N GLN A 248 -13.11 -4.20 14.37
CA GLN A 248 -12.85 -5.33 15.27
C GLN A 248 -13.35 -6.68 14.74
N ARG A 249 -14.58 -6.75 14.22
CA ARG A 249 -15.17 -8.02 13.75
C ARG A 249 -14.42 -8.64 12.58
N ALA A 250 -14.01 -7.82 11.61
CA ALA A 250 -13.25 -8.28 10.47
C ALA A 250 -11.86 -8.76 10.91
N ILE A 251 -11.22 -8.03 11.84
CA ILE A 251 -9.93 -8.38 12.42
C ILE A 251 -10.02 -9.69 13.20
N ASP A 252 -11.03 -9.87 14.07
CA ASP A 252 -11.25 -11.11 14.80
C ASP A 252 -11.50 -12.31 13.87
N THR A 253 -12.24 -12.06 12.80
CA THR A 253 -12.47 -13.09 11.78
C THR A 253 -11.16 -13.45 11.08
N ALA A 254 -10.39 -12.46 10.65
CA ALA A 254 -9.09 -12.69 10.01
C ALA A 254 -8.12 -13.46 10.92
N ALA A 255 -8.07 -13.11 12.21
CA ALA A 255 -7.22 -13.79 13.19
C ALA A 255 -7.49 -15.29 13.29
N ARG A 256 -8.74 -15.74 13.06
CA ARG A 256 -9.11 -17.17 13.05
C ARG A 256 -8.56 -17.91 11.82
N PHE A 257 -8.33 -17.23 10.72
CA PHE A 257 -7.81 -17.82 9.47
C PHE A 257 -6.28 -17.77 9.40
N VAL A 258 -5.68 -16.64 9.76
CA VAL A 258 -4.25 -16.42 9.55
C VAL A 258 -3.41 -16.45 10.84
N GLY A 259 -4.05 -16.36 12.00
CA GLY A 259 -3.37 -16.19 13.30
C GLY A 259 -3.15 -14.72 13.64
N VAL A 260 -3.16 -14.41 14.94
CA VAL A 260 -2.99 -13.04 15.45
C VAL A 260 -1.58 -12.48 15.17
N ASP A 261 -0.57 -13.35 15.16
CA ASP A 261 0.83 -12.98 14.95
C ASP A 261 1.11 -12.50 13.52
N GLN A 262 0.22 -12.80 12.56
CA GLN A 262 0.30 -12.36 11.18
C GLN A 262 -0.45 -11.04 10.91
N LEU A 263 -1.22 -10.55 11.88
CA LEU A 263 -1.92 -9.27 11.74
C LEU A 263 -1.01 -8.10 12.15
N VAL A 264 -0.97 -7.07 11.33
CA VAL A 264 -0.19 -5.87 11.58
C VAL A 264 -1.08 -4.64 11.48
N HIS A 265 -0.88 -3.69 12.39
CA HIS A 265 -1.68 -2.48 12.43
C HIS A 265 -1.29 -1.50 11.31
N GLY A 266 -2.25 -1.16 10.46
CA GLY A 266 -2.23 -0.02 9.56
C GLY A 266 -3.53 0.75 9.65
N SER A 267 -3.50 2.06 9.59
CA SER A 267 -4.71 2.88 9.65
C SER A 267 -5.22 3.30 8.27
N ASP A 268 -4.37 3.31 7.27
CA ASP A 268 -4.66 3.87 5.93
C ASP A 268 -5.02 5.37 5.95
N ARG A 269 -4.66 6.07 7.03
CA ARG A 269 -4.95 7.52 7.11
C ARG A 269 -4.21 8.32 6.03
N PRO A 270 -4.84 9.32 5.44
CA PRO A 270 -6.19 9.84 5.72
C PRO A 270 -7.27 9.22 4.83
N MET A 271 -6.98 8.13 4.11
CA MET A 271 -7.87 7.59 3.07
C MET A 271 -9.10 6.89 3.65
N ALA A 272 -8.96 6.25 4.80
CA ALA A 272 -10.06 5.59 5.48
C ALA A 272 -9.94 5.68 6.99
N GLU A 273 -11.09 5.80 7.66
CA GLU A 273 -11.24 5.59 9.10
C GLU A 273 -12.44 4.67 9.33
N PRO A 274 -12.28 3.58 10.10
CA PRO A 274 -13.43 2.76 10.45
C PRO A 274 -14.47 3.61 11.18
N PRO A 275 -15.77 3.50 10.85
CA PRO A 275 -16.80 4.25 11.54
C PRO A 275 -16.87 3.84 13.02
N ALA A 276 -17.33 4.75 13.88
CA ALA A 276 -17.38 4.52 15.34
C ALA A 276 -18.11 3.21 15.72
N TRP A 277 -19.21 2.89 15.04
CA TRP A 277 -19.94 1.64 15.29
C TRP A 277 -19.14 0.37 14.97
N ALA A 278 -18.14 0.44 14.11
CA ALA A 278 -17.27 -0.70 13.78
C ALA A 278 -16.22 -0.96 14.87
N GLN A 279 -16.07 -0.03 15.80
CA GLN A 279 -15.17 -0.12 16.95
C GLN A 279 -15.90 -0.58 18.24
N ASP A 280 -17.23 -0.62 18.22
CA ASP A 280 -18.02 -1.06 19.35
C ASP A 280 -18.15 -2.59 19.40
N ASP A 281 -17.86 -3.17 20.56
CA ASP A 281 -18.01 -4.61 20.83
C ASP A 281 -19.48 -5.08 20.84
N ALA A 282 -20.44 -4.16 20.76
CA ALA A 282 -21.87 -4.40 20.97
C ALA A 282 -22.63 -4.96 19.76
N PHE A 283 -21.94 -5.29 18.69
CA PHE A 283 -22.59 -5.92 17.55
C PHE A 283 -22.38 -7.42 17.51
#